data_fea0bcd447ed744aaad5ffdc6a0b5387
#
_entry.id   fea0bcd447ed744aaad5ffdc6a0b5387
#
_cell.length_a   1.000
_cell.length_b   1.000
_cell.length_c   1.000
_cell.angle_alpha   90.00
_cell.angle_beta   90.00
_cell.angle_gamma   90.00
#
_symmetry.space_group_name_H-M   'P 1'
#
loop_
_entity.id
_entity.type
_entity.pdbx_description
1 polymer ?
#
loop_
_entity_poly.entity_id
_entity_poly.type
_entity_poly.pdbx_seq_one_letter_code
_entity_poly.pdbx_strand_id
1 'polypeptide(L)'
;MIEICHVSKSFGVVRALDDVCLRIEPGQRVGFVGANGSGKTTLMRAMLGLVRVEGLVNLGGIDVARRPELALRAVAYIPQVAPPIEAPVQEVVRAIAALRGVDPSAVAVRARRLGLVLDQVGGTRFRDLSGGMRQKLLAALALAAEPQVLVCDEPTANLDRSARGAFFEMVGARGKGAITVLCSHRVEEIEQLVDRVVELDAGRIVRDAAAREVLDDLARSETPLLRLVR
;
A
#
# COMPACT_ATOMS: atom_id res chain seq x y z
N MET A 1 9.95 11.77 -2.31
CA MET A 1 10.77 10.93 -3.18
C MET A 1 11.12 9.63 -2.46
N ILE A 2 11.06 8.51 -3.15
CA ILE A 2 11.51 7.20 -2.68
C ILE A 2 12.66 6.76 -3.58
N GLU A 3 13.77 6.32 -2.98
CA GLU A 3 14.92 5.80 -3.71
C GLU A 3 15.27 4.41 -3.17
N ILE A 4 15.38 3.46 -4.07
CA ILE A 4 15.75 2.08 -3.84
C ILE A 4 16.98 1.81 -4.70
N CYS A 5 18.13 1.53 -4.07
CA CYS A 5 19.40 1.39 -4.77
C CYS A 5 20.02 0.02 -4.44
N HIS A 6 20.17 -0.82 -5.45
CA HIS A 6 20.82 -2.12 -5.38
C HIS A 6 20.26 -3.00 -4.25
N VAL A 7 18.92 -3.02 -4.11
CA VAL A 7 18.27 -3.74 -3.02
C VAL A 7 18.17 -5.22 -3.35
N SER A 8 18.76 -6.05 -2.48
CA SER A 8 18.71 -7.51 -2.56
C SER A 8 18.24 -8.12 -1.25
N LYS A 9 17.51 -9.23 -1.35
CA LYS A 9 16.99 -9.98 -0.20
C LYS A 9 16.85 -11.45 -0.49
N SER A 10 17.43 -12.30 0.37
CA SER A 10 17.22 -13.74 0.36
C SER A 10 16.54 -14.22 1.63
N PHE A 11 15.70 -15.22 1.51
CA PHE A 11 15.13 -16.01 2.59
C PHE A 11 15.58 -17.46 2.40
N GLY A 12 16.59 -17.90 3.16
CA GLY A 12 17.27 -19.16 2.91
C GLY A 12 17.84 -19.21 1.49
N VAL A 13 17.42 -20.18 0.72
CA VAL A 13 17.88 -20.38 -0.68
C VAL A 13 17.07 -19.55 -1.70
N VAL A 14 15.97 -18.93 -1.28
CA VAL A 14 15.10 -18.16 -2.19
C VAL A 14 15.55 -16.71 -2.22
N ARG A 15 15.97 -16.23 -3.39
CA ARG A 15 16.28 -14.81 -3.63
C ARG A 15 15.00 -14.07 -3.99
N ALA A 16 14.43 -13.37 -3.00
CA ALA A 16 13.16 -12.67 -3.14
C ALA A 16 13.29 -11.29 -3.79
N LEU A 17 14.45 -10.63 -3.66
CA LEU A 17 14.82 -9.42 -4.40
C LEU A 17 16.26 -9.58 -4.89
N ASP A 18 16.52 -9.16 -6.12
CA ASP A 18 17.79 -9.32 -6.80
C ASP A 18 18.18 -8.03 -7.53
N ASP A 19 19.02 -7.23 -6.87
CA ASP A 19 19.59 -5.99 -7.39
C ASP A 19 18.54 -4.98 -7.88
N VAL A 20 17.51 -4.74 -7.08
CA VAL A 20 16.40 -3.84 -7.42
C VAL A 20 16.83 -2.39 -7.27
N CYS A 21 16.71 -1.61 -8.35
CA CYS A 21 16.85 -0.16 -8.36
C CYS A 21 15.56 0.47 -8.83
N LEU A 22 15.02 1.43 -8.05
CA LEU A 22 13.77 2.12 -8.38
C LEU A 22 13.76 3.51 -7.74
N ARG A 23 13.29 4.50 -8.50
CA ARG A 23 13.06 5.85 -8.00
C ARG A 23 11.61 6.25 -8.25
N ILE A 24 10.95 6.75 -7.21
CA ILE A 24 9.57 7.24 -7.26
C ILE A 24 9.56 8.70 -6.82
N GLU A 25 9.14 9.58 -7.73
CA GLU A 25 9.10 11.00 -7.50
C GLU A 25 7.83 11.43 -6.75
N PRO A 26 7.87 12.60 -6.07
CA PRO A 26 6.67 13.19 -5.50
C PRO A 26 5.55 13.31 -6.53
N GLY A 27 4.34 12.95 -6.12
CA GLY A 27 3.15 12.99 -6.97
C GLY A 27 2.92 11.74 -7.81
N GLN A 28 3.88 10.82 -7.91
CA GLN A 28 3.70 9.59 -8.68
C GLN A 28 2.80 8.58 -7.95
N ARG A 29 1.99 7.89 -8.74
CA ARG A 29 1.17 6.75 -8.32
C ARG A 29 1.66 5.52 -9.07
N VAL A 30 2.34 4.63 -8.33
CA VAL A 30 3.05 3.48 -8.88
C VAL A 30 2.37 2.18 -8.49
N GLY A 31 2.04 1.35 -9.47
CA GLY A 31 1.53 -0.01 -9.27
C GLY A 31 2.63 -1.05 -9.40
N PHE A 32 2.78 -1.91 -8.40
CA PHE A 32 3.61 -3.10 -8.49
C PHE A 32 2.78 -4.28 -8.98
N VAL A 33 3.18 -4.86 -10.10
CA VAL A 33 2.52 -6.03 -10.71
C VAL A 33 3.52 -7.19 -10.87
N GLY A 34 3.03 -8.37 -11.14
CA GLY A 34 3.83 -9.58 -11.32
C GLY A 34 3.21 -10.79 -10.61
N ALA A 35 3.67 -11.98 -10.92
CA ALA A 35 3.18 -13.24 -10.36
C ALA A 35 3.34 -13.32 -8.83
N ASN A 36 2.62 -14.25 -8.20
CA ASN A 36 2.85 -14.56 -6.78
C ASN A 36 4.29 -15.05 -6.59
N GLY A 37 4.95 -14.54 -5.56
CA GLY A 37 6.37 -14.83 -5.32
C GLY A 37 7.35 -13.98 -6.12
N SER A 38 6.91 -13.05 -6.99
CA SER A 38 7.82 -12.20 -7.79
C SER A 38 8.59 -11.15 -6.97
N GLY A 39 8.29 -10.97 -5.68
CA GLY A 39 9.02 -10.06 -4.79
C GLY A 39 8.27 -8.79 -4.38
N LYS A 40 7.06 -8.51 -4.91
CA LYS A 40 6.27 -7.28 -4.65
C LYS A 40 6.11 -6.95 -3.17
N THR A 41 5.53 -7.87 -2.40
CA THR A 41 5.34 -7.68 -0.95
C THR A 41 6.67 -7.55 -0.21
N THR A 42 7.72 -8.25 -0.65
CA THR A 42 9.06 -8.12 -0.07
C THR A 42 9.64 -6.74 -0.33
N LEU A 43 9.47 -6.20 -1.54
CA LEU A 43 9.90 -4.85 -1.89
C LEU A 43 9.15 -3.79 -1.07
N MET A 44 7.83 -3.92 -0.93
CA MET A 44 7.04 -3.02 -0.08
C MET A 44 7.47 -3.10 1.39
N ARG A 45 7.72 -4.31 1.91
CA ARG A 45 8.22 -4.50 3.27
C ARG A 45 9.62 -3.91 3.46
N ALA A 46 10.48 -3.98 2.44
CA ALA A 46 11.80 -3.34 2.45
C ALA A 46 11.65 -1.81 2.51
N MET A 47 10.76 -1.22 1.71
CA MET A 47 10.45 0.21 1.74
C MET A 47 9.96 0.68 3.12
N LEU A 48 9.28 -0.18 3.86
CA LEU A 48 8.75 0.10 5.20
C LEU A 48 9.73 -0.27 6.33
N GLY A 49 10.95 -0.74 6.02
CA GLY A 49 11.91 -1.20 7.02
C GLY A 49 11.47 -2.44 7.80
N LEU A 50 10.43 -3.14 7.34
CA LEU A 50 9.89 -4.35 7.98
C LEU A 50 10.72 -5.60 7.68
N VAL A 51 11.64 -5.51 6.74
CA VAL A 51 12.60 -6.56 6.40
C VAL A 51 13.97 -5.95 6.15
N ARG A 52 15.01 -6.55 6.69
CA ARG A 52 16.40 -6.15 6.40
C ARG A 52 16.78 -6.59 4.99
N VAL A 53 17.41 -5.69 4.26
CA VAL A 53 17.89 -5.90 2.89
C VAL A 53 19.34 -5.48 2.77
N GLU A 54 20.01 -5.94 1.74
CA GLU A 54 21.25 -5.35 1.22
C GLU A 54 20.88 -4.16 0.33
N GLY A 55 21.80 -3.21 0.16
CA GLY A 55 21.53 -1.98 -0.58
C GLY A 55 20.92 -0.88 0.27
N LEU A 56 20.26 0.08 -0.36
CA LEU A 56 19.76 1.29 0.29
C LEU A 56 18.29 1.54 -0.05
N VAL A 57 17.51 1.88 0.97
CA VAL A 57 16.15 2.41 0.82
C VAL A 57 16.05 3.75 1.50
N ASN A 58 15.79 4.81 0.73
CA ASN A 58 15.59 6.17 1.21
C ASN A 58 14.14 6.62 1.02
N LEU A 59 13.56 7.20 2.06
CA LEU A 59 12.28 7.89 2.02
C LEU A 59 12.49 9.37 2.38
N GLY A 60 12.26 10.27 1.43
CA GLY A 60 12.46 11.70 1.66
C GLY A 60 13.89 12.09 2.03
N GLY A 61 14.91 11.36 1.56
CA GLY A 61 16.32 11.58 1.89
C GLY A 61 16.76 10.91 3.20
N ILE A 62 15.89 10.12 3.84
CA ILE A 62 16.19 9.44 5.11
C ILE A 62 16.32 7.93 4.83
N ASP A 63 17.47 7.37 5.20
CA ASP A 63 17.70 5.92 5.16
C ASP A 63 16.80 5.20 6.16
N VAL A 64 15.92 4.34 5.63
CA VAL A 64 14.92 3.59 6.41
C VAL A 64 15.57 2.63 7.40
N ALA A 65 16.70 2.04 7.05
CA ALA A 65 17.39 1.08 7.94
C ALA A 65 18.07 1.77 9.12
N ARG A 66 18.50 3.04 8.95
CA ARG A 66 19.22 3.80 9.98
C ARG A 66 18.30 4.60 10.89
N ARG A 67 17.22 5.18 10.33
CA ARG A 67 16.29 6.06 11.04
C ARG A 67 14.83 5.77 10.69
N PRO A 68 14.34 4.56 10.98
CA PRO A 68 12.99 4.13 10.57
C PRO A 68 11.90 5.04 11.13
N GLU A 69 12.02 5.50 12.39
CA GLU A 69 11.00 6.37 13.00
C GLU A 69 10.85 7.70 12.27
N LEU A 70 11.93 8.27 11.75
CA LEU A 70 11.90 9.52 10.99
C LEU A 70 11.40 9.27 9.57
N ALA A 71 11.91 8.23 8.89
CA ALA A 71 11.56 7.89 7.53
C ALA A 71 10.06 7.56 7.39
N LEU A 72 9.47 6.87 8.38
CA LEU A 72 8.10 6.40 8.34
C LEU A 72 7.07 7.39 8.89
N ARG A 73 7.48 8.53 9.44
CA ARG A 73 6.53 9.55 9.94
C ARG A 73 5.52 10.00 8.89
N ALA A 74 5.98 10.16 7.66
CA ALA A 74 5.17 10.62 6.53
C ALA A 74 4.52 9.46 5.74
N VAL A 75 4.67 8.22 6.20
CA VAL A 75 4.22 7.01 5.51
C VAL A 75 3.00 6.42 6.21
N ALA A 76 2.00 6.01 5.45
CA ALA A 76 0.96 5.10 5.93
C ALA A 76 0.95 3.82 5.10
N TYR A 77 0.64 2.70 5.76
CA TYR A 77 0.59 1.38 5.13
C TYR A 77 -0.76 0.71 5.36
N ILE A 78 -1.34 0.21 4.29
CA ILE A 78 -2.53 -0.63 4.31
C ILE A 78 -2.09 -2.04 3.93
N PRO A 79 -2.00 -2.97 4.90
CA PRO A 79 -1.56 -4.34 4.64
C PRO A 79 -2.66 -5.19 4.00
N GLN A 80 -2.27 -6.21 3.26
CA GLN A 80 -3.18 -7.22 2.70
C GLN A 80 -3.91 -8.00 3.80
N VAL A 81 -3.17 -8.38 4.85
CA VAL A 81 -3.71 -9.09 6.01
C VAL A 81 -3.69 -8.18 7.21
N ALA A 82 -4.86 -7.91 7.77
CA ALA A 82 -5.00 -7.08 8.96
C ALA A 82 -4.27 -7.73 10.16
N PRO A 83 -3.52 -6.94 10.96
CA PRO A 83 -2.86 -7.46 12.15
C PRO A 83 -3.89 -7.95 13.19
N PRO A 84 -3.56 -8.97 13.99
CA PRO A 84 -4.47 -9.52 14.99
C PRO A 84 -4.48 -8.67 16.28
N ILE A 85 -5.07 -7.47 16.21
CA ILE A 85 -5.14 -6.54 17.35
C ILE A 85 -6.29 -6.96 18.27
N GLU A 86 -6.01 -7.12 19.56
CA GLU A 86 -7.00 -7.54 20.56
C GLU A 86 -7.77 -6.38 21.21
N ALA A 87 -7.28 -5.16 21.06
CA ALA A 87 -7.90 -3.97 21.63
C ALA A 87 -9.25 -3.65 20.95
N PRO A 88 -10.19 -3.01 21.68
CA PRO A 88 -11.40 -2.44 21.13
C PRO A 88 -11.12 -1.42 20.02
N VAL A 89 -12.00 -1.34 19.02
CA VAL A 89 -11.86 -0.43 17.87
C VAL A 89 -11.63 1.03 18.31
N GLN A 90 -12.37 1.50 19.30
CA GLN A 90 -12.22 2.87 19.82
C GLN A 90 -10.83 3.14 20.39
N GLU A 91 -10.20 2.16 21.02
CA GLU A 91 -8.85 2.29 21.56
C GLU A 91 -7.81 2.29 20.44
N VAL A 92 -7.97 1.42 19.44
CA VAL A 92 -7.13 1.40 18.25
C VAL A 92 -7.18 2.75 17.53
N VAL A 93 -8.39 3.29 17.32
CA VAL A 93 -8.57 4.60 16.69
C VAL A 93 -7.89 5.70 17.49
N ARG A 94 -8.11 5.77 18.80
CA ARG A 94 -7.48 6.78 19.67
C ARG A 94 -5.96 6.68 19.67
N ALA A 95 -5.41 5.46 19.80
CA ALA A 95 -3.97 5.24 19.84
C ALA A 95 -3.29 5.65 18.52
N ILE A 96 -3.85 5.25 17.37
CA ILE A 96 -3.27 5.59 16.08
C ILE A 96 -3.47 7.07 15.76
N ALA A 97 -4.61 7.65 16.08
CA ALA A 97 -4.86 9.08 15.90
C ALA A 97 -3.86 9.92 16.74
N ALA A 98 -3.63 9.57 17.98
CA ALA A 98 -2.64 10.23 18.86
C ALA A 98 -1.21 10.07 18.30
N LEU A 99 -0.82 8.87 17.84
CA LEU A 99 0.49 8.61 17.25
C LEU A 99 0.72 9.44 15.99
N ARG A 100 -0.33 9.67 15.20
CA ARG A 100 -0.28 10.43 13.95
C ARG A 100 -0.56 11.92 14.11
N GLY A 101 -0.91 12.38 15.30
CA GLY A 101 -1.26 13.77 15.57
C GLY A 101 -2.53 14.23 14.86
N VAL A 102 -3.50 13.32 14.68
CA VAL A 102 -4.79 13.63 14.03
C VAL A 102 -5.94 13.49 15.01
N ASP A 103 -7.02 14.22 14.76
CA ASP A 103 -8.24 14.08 15.56
C ASP A 103 -8.93 12.74 15.21
N PRO A 104 -9.39 11.95 16.22
CA PRO A 104 -10.17 10.73 15.98
C PRO A 104 -11.41 10.93 15.10
N SER A 105 -12.01 12.12 15.10
CA SER A 105 -13.14 12.47 14.21
C SER A 105 -12.75 12.40 12.74
N ALA A 106 -11.50 12.72 12.39
CA ALA A 106 -11.01 12.59 11.02
C ALA A 106 -11.02 11.13 10.55
N VAL A 107 -10.73 10.19 11.45
CA VAL A 107 -10.85 8.75 11.17
C VAL A 107 -12.33 8.36 11.00
N ALA A 108 -13.20 8.85 11.88
CA ALA A 108 -14.63 8.55 11.82
C ALA A 108 -15.28 9.03 10.52
N VAL A 109 -14.91 10.22 10.03
CA VAL A 109 -15.38 10.75 8.74
C VAL A 109 -14.98 9.82 7.59
N ARG A 110 -13.71 9.38 7.54
CA ARG A 110 -13.22 8.49 6.48
C ARG A 110 -13.82 7.09 6.58
N ALA A 111 -13.97 6.56 7.80
CA ALA A 111 -14.62 5.27 8.03
C ALA A 111 -16.08 5.29 7.55
N ARG A 112 -16.82 6.37 7.84
CA ARG A 112 -18.21 6.54 7.39
C ARG A 112 -18.30 6.60 5.86
N ARG A 113 -17.38 7.27 5.17
CA ARG A 113 -17.30 7.28 3.70
C ARG A 113 -17.11 5.87 3.13
N LEU A 114 -16.38 5.01 3.84
CA LEU A 114 -16.19 3.60 3.48
C LEU A 114 -17.37 2.70 3.93
N GLY A 115 -18.43 3.28 4.51
CA GLY A 115 -19.57 2.53 5.02
C GLY A 115 -19.30 1.80 6.34
N LEU A 116 -18.40 2.32 7.19
CA LEU A 116 -18.14 1.82 8.54
C LEU A 116 -18.48 2.92 9.57
N VAL A 117 -19.53 2.69 10.37
CA VAL A 117 -19.94 3.59 11.45
C VAL A 117 -19.24 3.19 12.74
N LEU A 118 -18.22 3.96 13.16
CA LEU A 118 -17.36 3.60 14.29
C LEU A 118 -18.13 3.49 15.62
N ASP A 119 -19.19 4.29 15.83
CA ASP A 119 -20.00 4.24 17.06
C ASP A 119 -20.69 2.89 17.26
N GLN A 120 -21.00 2.19 16.19
CA GLN A 120 -21.65 0.86 16.24
C GLN A 120 -20.68 -0.27 16.59
N VAL A 121 -19.38 -0.07 16.37
CA VAL A 121 -18.37 -1.11 16.53
C VAL A 121 -17.28 -0.75 17.54
N GLY A 122 -17.37 0.42 18.14
CA GLY A 122 -16.32 0.98 19.02
C GLY A 122 -15.89 0.07 20.15
N GLY A 123 -16.83 -0.67 20.76
CA GLY A 123 -16.57 -1.64 21.83
C GLY A 123 -16.13 -3.02 21.35
N THR A 124 -16.26 -3.33 20.04
CA THR A 124 -15.85 -4.60 19.46
C THR A 124 -14.33 -4.66 19.35
N ARG A 125 -13.72 -5.81 19.66
CA ARG A 125 -12.27 -5.98 19.43
C ARG A 125 -11.98 -5.95 17.95
N PHE A 126 -10.87 -5.32 17.56
CA PHE A 126 -10.49 -5.18 16.14
C PHE A 126 -10.43 -6.54 15.43
N ARG A 127 -9.90 -7.58 16.10
CA ARG A 127 -9.81 -8.93 15.51
C ARG A 127 -11.17 -9.57 15.23
N ASP A 128 -12.23 -9.16 15.96
CA ASP A 128 -13.57 -9.73 15.87
C ASP A 128 -14.42 -9.05 14.80
N LEU A 129 -13.93 -7.97 14.19
CA LEU A 129 -14.53 -7.35 13.01
C LEU A 129 -14.49 -8.33 11.82
N SER A 130 -15.46 -8.21 10.90
CA SER A 130 -15.37 -8.91 9.61
C SER A 130 -14.14 -8.45 8.81
N GLY A 131 -13.69 -9.27 7.85
CA GLY A 131 -12.55 -8.91 6.99
C GLY A 131 -12.73 -7.56 6.29
N GLY A 132 -13.93 -7.31 5.75
CA GLY A 132 -14.27 -6.04 5.13
C GLY A 132 -14.28 -4.87 6.10
N MET A 133 -14.82 -5.04 7.32
CA MET A 133 -14.80 -3.98 8.35
C MET A 133 -13.39 -3.65 8.80
N ARG A 134 -12.53 -4.66 8.97
CA ARG A 134 -11.11 -4.44 9.29
C ARG A 134 -10.41 -3.66 8.19
N GLN A 135 -10.64 -4.01 6.94
CA GLN A 135 -10.03 -3.33 5.79
C GLN A 135 -10.52 -1.88 5.67
N LYS A 136 -11.83 -1.62 5.86
CA LYS A 136 -12.39 -0.26 5.91
C LYS A 136 -11.75 0.57 7.02
N LEU A 137 -11.57 0.00 8.21
CA LEU A 137 -10.94 0.70 9.33
C LEU A 137 -9.47 1.01 9.07
N LEU A 138 -8.69 0.04 8.53
CA LEU A 138 -7.29 0.26 8.18
C LEU A 138 -7.13 1.35 7.13
N ALA A 139 -7.98 1.35 6.09
CA ALA A 139 -7.99 2.40 5.08
C ALA A 139 -8.35 3.78 5.67
N ALA A 140 -9.34 3.85 6.56
CA ALA A 140 -9.72 5.08 7.24
C ALA A 140 -8.59 5.64 8.10
N LEU A 141 -7.93 4.79 8.89
CA LEU A 141 -6.78 5.15 9.72
C LEU A 141 -5.59 5.66 8.88
N ALA A 142 -5.27 4.95 7.79
CA ALA A 142 -4.18 5.33 6.90
C ALA A 142 -4.42 6.68 6.22
N LEU A 143 -5.64 6.90 5.71
CA LEU A 143 -5.99 8.11 4.97
C LEU A 143 -6.28 9.32 5.88
N ALA A 144 -6.65 9.11 7.16
CA ALA A 144 -6.91 10.19 8.10
C ALA A 144 -5.66 11.03 8.39
N ALA A 145 -4.49 10.42 8.37
CA ALA A 145 -3.22 11.09 8.61
C ALA A 145 -2.70 11.90 7.40
N GLU A 146 -3.39 11.87 6.26
CA GLU A 146 -2.98 12.53 5.01
C GLU A 146 -1.49 12.31 4.68
N PRO A 147 -1.02 11.04 4.62
CA PRO A 147 0.38 10.72 4.53
C PRO A 147 0.99 11.24 3.23
N GLN A 148 2.26 11.65 3.23
CA GLN A 148 2.98 11.97 2.00
C GLN A 148 3.21 10.73 1.13
N VAL A 149 3.39 9.58 1.75
CA VAL A 149 3.56 8.29 1.07
C VAL A 149 2.49 7.32 1.58
N LEU A 150 1.66 6.82 0.70
CA LEU A 150 0.70 5.76 0.97
C LEU A 150 1.15 4.48 0.28
N VAL A 151 1.36 3.43 1.06
CA VAL A 151 1.70 2.09 0.56
C VAL A 151 0.52 1.17 0.79
N CYS A 152 0.05 0.50 -0.25
CA CYS A 152 -1.14 -0.35 -0.22
C CYS A 152 -0.84 -1.74 -0.78
N ASP A 153 -1.04 -2.77 0.02
CA ASP A 153 -0.92 -4.17 -0.42
C ASP A 153 -2.33 -4.77 -0.49
N GLU A 154 -2.86 -4.94 -1.72
CA GLU A 154 -4.22 -5.43 -2.00
C GLU A 154 -5.33 -4.69 -1.20
N PRO A 155 -5.38 -3.35 -1.22
CA PRO A 155 -6.17 -2.58 -0.26
C PRO A 155 -7.68 -2.78 -0.37
N THR A 156 -8.18 -3.24 -1.51
CA THR A 156 -9.62 -3.38 -1.75
C THR A 156 -10.12 -4.82 -1.83
N ALA A 157 -9.25 -5.82 -1.55
CA ALA A 157 -9.58 -7.24 -1.68
C ALA A 157 -10.86 -7.64 -0.94
N ASN A 158 -11.12 -7.04 0.23
CA ASN A 158 -12.27 -7.33 1.09
C ASN A 158 -13.32 -6.20 1.11
N LEU A 159 -13.21 -5.21 0.22
CA LEU A 159 -14.17 -4.12 0.13
C LEU A 159 -15.33 -4.45 -0.81
N ASP A 160 -16.54 -4.09 -0.41
CA ASP A 160 -17.68 -4.05 -1.31
C ASP A 160 -17.52 -2.95 -2.38
N ARG A 161 -18.36 -2.99 -3.41
CA ARG A 161 -18.26 -2.06 -4.55
C ARG A 161 -18.34 -0.58 -4.13
N SER A 162 -19.22 -0.24 -3.21
CA SER A 162 -19.39 1.13 -2.74
C SER A 162 -18.18 1.63 -1.98
N ALA A 163 -17.67 0.82 -1.03
CA ALA A 163 -16.47 1.14 -0.27
C ALA A 163 -15.22 1.26 -1.16
N ARG A 164 -15.13 0.42 -2.22
CA ARG A 164 -14.05 0.50 -3.20
C ARG A 164 -14.08 1.82 -3.97
N GLY A 165 -15.24 2.24 -4.48
CA GLY A 165 -15.40 3.53 -5.14
C GLY A 165 -15.00 4.69 -4.23
N ALA A 166 -15.48 4.70 -2.98
CA ALA A 166 -15.10 5.71 -2.00
C ALA A 166 -13.59 5.71 -1.67
N PHE A 167 -12.96 4.54 -1.63
CA PHE A 167 -11.51 4.41 -1.48
C PHE A 167 -10.77 5.05 -2.65
N PHE A 168 -11.18 4.75 -3.90
CA PHE A 168 -10.59 5.34 -5.10
C PHE A 168 -10.68 6.87 -5.11
N GLU A 169 -11.86 7.41 -4.78
CA GLU A 169 -12.05 8.86 -4.67
C GLU A 169 -11.11 9.47 -3.62
N MET A 170 -11.00 8.86 -2.44
CA MET A 170 -10.13 9.38 -1.38
C MET A 170 -8.65 9.31 -1.74
N VAL A 171 -8.20 8.25 -2.41
CA VAL A 171 -6.82 8.13 -2.88
C VAL A 171 -6.56 9.09 -4.03
N GLY A 172 -7.50 9.24 -4.98
CA GLY A 172 -7.39 10.18 -6.11
C GLY A 172 -7.37 11.65 -5.69
N ALA A 173 -8.05 11.98 -4.59
CA ALA A 173 -8.11 13.35 -4.05
C ALA A 173 -6.87 13.76 -3.23
N ARG A 174 -5.87 12.88 -3.07
CA ARG A 174 -4.64 13.22 -2.33
C ARG A 174 -3.85 14.33 -3.02
N GLY A 175 -3.14 15.13 -2.23
CA GLY A 175 -2.38 16.28 -2.73
C GLY A 175 -1.38 15.93 -3.84
N LYS A 176 -1.12 16.89 -4.75
CA LYS A 176 -0.29 16.70 -5.95
C LYS A 176 1.12 16.18 -5.69
N GLY A 177 1.69 16.38 -4.50
CA GLY A 177 3.01 15.86 -4.11
C GLY A 177 2.96 14.49 -3.42
N ALA A 178 1.77 13.93 -3.16
CA ALA A 178 1.63 12.68 -2.46
C ALA A 178 1.99 11.49 -3.36
N ILE A 179 2.80 10.58 -2.83
CA ILE A 179 3.17 9.34 -3.49
C ILE A 179 2.16 8.26 -3.10
N THR A 180 1.74 7.44 -4.06
CA THR A 180 0.99 6.20 -3.80
C THR A 180 1.74 5.03 -4.40
N VAL A 181 1.97 3.99 -3.60
CA VAL A 181 2.49 2.71 -4.06
C VAL A 181 1.41 1.66 -3.82
N LEU A 182 0.98 1.01 -4.87
CA LEU A 182 -0.10 0.04 -4.86
C LEU A 182 0.41 -1.32 -5.36
N CYS A 183 0.21 -2.38 -4.60
CA CYS A 183 0.25 -3.74 -5.11
C CYS A 183 -1.18 -4.21 -5.32
N SER A 184 -1.53 -4.56 -6.54
CA SER A 184 -2.85 -5.10 -6.86
C SER A 184 -2.81 -6.01 -8.08
N HIS A 185 -3.71 -6.98 -8.08
CA HIS A 185 -3.99 -7.85 -9.22
C HIS A 185 -5.27 -7.44 -9.98
N ARG A 186 -5.89 -6.32 -9.59
CA ARG A 186 -7.12 -5.83 -10.21
C ARG A 186 -6.80 -4.76 -11.24
N VAL A 187 -7.20 -5.00 -12.49
CA VAL A 187 -7.05 -4.02 -13.60
C VAL A 187 -7.68 -2.70 -13.25
N GLU A 188 -8.90 -2.74 -12.69
CA GLU A 188 -9.66 -1.56 -12.29
C GLU A 188 -8.88 -0.64 -11.32
N GLU A 189 -8.12 -1.22 -10.39
CA GLU A 189 -7.29 -0.47 -9.47
C GLU A 189 -6.10 0.19 -10.17
N ILE A 190 -5.47 -0.53 -11.11
CA ILE A 190 -4.38 0.01 -11.93
C ILE A 190 -4.90 1.16 -12.79
N GLU A 191 -6.02 0.98 -13.49
CA GLU A 191 -6.62 2.02 -14.34
C GLU A 191 -6.97 3.31 -13.59
N GLN A 192 -7.52 3.18 -12.39
CA GLN A 192 -8.04 4.35 -11.66
C GLN A 192 -7.03 5.00 -10.72
N LEU A 193 -6.08 4.25 -10.18
CA LEU A 193 -5.21 4.71 -9.11
C LEU A 193 -3.73 4.85 -9.50
N VAL A 194 -3.32 4.40 -10.68
CA VAL A 194 -1.92 4.24 -11.03
C VAL A 194 -1.57 4.96 -12.32
N ASP A 195 -0.45 5.69 -12.31
CA ASP A 195 0.08 6.37 -13.50
C ASP A 195 1.27 5.61 -14.13
N ARG A 196 1.99 4.81 -13.32
CA ARG A 196 3.18 4.07 -13.69
C ARG A 196 3.13 2.67 -13.11
N VAL A 197 3.47 1.69 -13.92
CA VAL A 197 3.52 0.27 -13.53
C VAL A 197 4.95 -0.21 -13.53
N VAL A 198 5.34 -0.85 -12.43
CA VAL A 198 6.61 -1.55 -12.26
C VAL A 198 6.30 -3.05 -12.13
N GLU A 199 6.73 -3.81 -13.12
CA GLU A 199 6.56 -5.26 -13.15
C GLU A 199 7.76 -5.95 -12.53
N LEU A 200 7.50 -6.82 -11.56
CA LEU A 200 8.50 -7.66 -10.93
C LEU A 200 8.34 -9.11 -11.39
N ASP A 201 9.46 -9.74 -11.71
CA ASP A 201 9.57 -11.17 -11.93
C ASP A 201 10.85 -11.71 -11.30
N ALA A 202 10.74 -12.82 -10.58
CA ALA A 202 11.85 -13.50 -9.88
C ALA A 202 12.75 -12.52 -9.08
N GLY A 203 12.15 -11.52 -8.41
CA GLY A 203 12.86 -10.55 -7.58
C GLY A 203 13.52 -9.40 -8.35
N ARG A 204 13.33 -9.28 -9.65
CA ARG A 204 13.89 -8.22 -10.50
C ARG A 204 12.80 -7.36 -11.11
N ILE A 205 13.10 -6.09 -11.38
CA ILE A 205 12.24 -5.26 -12.22
C ILE A 205 12.49 -5.65 -13.68
N VAL A 206 11.45 -6.14 -14.35
CA VAL A 206 11.49 -6.55 -15.75
C VAL A 206 10.84 -5.53 -16.69
N ARG A 207 9.95 -4.70 -16.15
CA ARG A 207 9.30 -3.60 -16.89
C ARG A 207 9.03 -2.44 -15.96
N ASP A 208 9.17 -1.22 -16.49
CA ASP A 208 8.86 0.03 -15.82
C ASP A 208 8.31 1.00 -16.88
N ALA A 209 6.98 1.20 -16.88
CA ALA A 209 6.31 1.89 -17.97
C ALA A 209 5.08 2.67 -17.47
N ALA A 210 4.55 3.57 -18.31
CA ALA A 210 3.28 4.23 -18.04
C ALA A 210 2.14 3.19 -17.93
N ALA A 211 1.24 3.39 -16.97
CA ALA A 211 0.13 2.46 -16.74
C ALA A 211 -0.71 2.24 -18.01
N ARG A 212 -0.96 3.31 -18.79
CA ARG A 212 -1.71 3.24 -20.04
C ARG A 212 -1.06 2.31 -21.05
N GLU A 213 0.26 2.37 -21.21
CA GLU A 213 1.00 1.49 -22.13
C GLU A 213 0.84 0.02 -21.74
N VAL A 214 0.94 -0.28 -20.44
CA VAL A 214 0.78 -1.65 -19.95
C VAL A 214 -0.65 -2.15 -20.15
N LEU A 215 -1.64 -1.31 -19.93
CA LEU A 215 -3.07 -1.64 -20.12
C LEU A 215 -3.40 -1.84 -21.61
N ASP A 216 -2.86 -1.00 -22.50
CA ASP A 216 -3.04 -1.15 -23.94
C ASP A 216 -2.43 -2.47 -24.46
N ASP A 217 -1.26 -2.86 -23.96
CA ASP A 217 -0.64 -4.15 -24.29
C ASP A 217 -1.46 -5.34 -23.80
N LEU A 218 -2.04 -5.23 -22.61
CA LEU A 218 -2.92 -6.25 -22.05
C LEU A 218 -4.21 -6.40 -22.86
N ALA A 219 -4.77 -5.30 -23.36
CA ALA A 219 -5.96 -5.31 -24.19
C ALA A 219 -5.71 -5.92 -25.60
N ARG A 220 -4.48 -5.81 -26.11
CA ARG A 220 -4.08 -6.37 -27.42
C ARG A 220 -3.64 -7.84 -27.36
N SER A 221 -3.11 -8.27 -26.20
CA SER A 221 -2.71 -9.66 -26.01
C SER A 221 -3.92 -10.49 -25.59
N GLU A 222 -4.19 -11.60 -26.29
CA GLU A 222 -5.18 -12.61 -25.87
C GLU A 222 -4.78 -13.29 -24.53
N THR A 223 -3.72 -12.80 -23.90
CA THR A 223 -3.18 -13.32 -22.65
C THR A 223 -3.84 -12.59 -21.49
N PRO A 224 -4.73 -13.23 -20.72
CA PRO A 224 -5.38 -12.58 -19.58
C PRO A 224 -4.31 -12.09 -18.59
N LEU A 225 -4.57 -10.95 -17.93
CA LEU A 225 -3.83 -10.45 -16.75
C LEU A 225 -3.52 -11.55 -15.72
N LEU A 226 -4.25 -12.64 -15.74
CA LEU A 226 -4.04 -13.84 -14.94
C LEU A 226 -2.64 -14.46 -15.06
N ARG A 227 -1.82 -14.16 -16.10
CA ARG A 227 -0.41 -14.57 -16.14
C ARG A 227 0.52 -13.64 -15.38
N LEU A 228 0.15 -12.37 -15.22
CA LEU A 228 0.89 -11.42 -14.38
C LEU A 228 0.53 -11.57 -12.89
N VAL A 229 -0.52 -12.34 -12.59
CA VAL A 229 -1.18 -12.41 -11.28
C VAL A 229 -1.22 -13.82 -10.69
N ARG A 230 -0.84 -14.85 -11.46
CA ARG A 230 -0.68 -16.24 -10.93
C ARG A 230 0.77 -16.49 -10.43
#